data_4ffebebcc9f90c457da26a768e6bcca3
#
_entry.id   4ffebebcc9f90c457da26a768e6bcca3
#
_cell.length_a   1.000
_cell.length_b   1.000
_cell.length_c   1.000
_cell.angle_alpha   90.00
_cell.angle_beta   90.00
_cell.angle_gamma   90.00
#
_symmetry.space_group_name_H-M   'P 1'
#
loop_
_entity.id
_entity.type
_entity.pdbx_description
1 polymer ?
#
loop_
_entity_poly.entity_id
_entity_poly.type
_entity_poly.pdbx_seq_one_letter_code
_entity_poly.pdbx_strand_id
1 'polypeptide(L)'
;MNDIYLDSKAQYADLLNRLMNCNKALNAIPVRHNSCVKAKDNIIPILKKEIENVANEINAIDRTAWDNLVIAFFGETNAGKSTIIEIFRILYDPAHVPGNDGLIVGDGSSDFTKDYHEYNLNMNGIPFTLIDVPGIEGNENEFRDVIKEALHKAHLVFYVQGHNKKPDIATAQKIKNYLGQWVYVYSIQNVRGGVSNYDEEEERATLLTDLVKQNDLLIQAEFKRILGDVYKRNVIIQAQLAMCAKGSFSPRRQDLITYQNKLNGFFGSAENTFGFSRFAAIEQLVRATSQSYPEMIKQANKQKLHGLISRLKNNIGRVPTTDLESAMSELTILTVYNVGYS
;
A
#
# COMPACT_ATOMS: atom_id res chain seq x y z
N MET A 1 18.16 4.39 -13.77
CA MET A 1 17.34 4.62 -12.58
C MET A 1 17.08 6.09 -12.26
N ASN A 2 18.01 7.00 -12.50
CA ASN A 2 17.81 8.44 -12.28
C ASN A 2 16.66 9.09 -13.10
N ASP A 3 16.28 8.51 -14.24
CA ASP A 3 15.32 9.13 -15.17
C ASP A 3 13.87 9.12 -14.67
N ILE A 4 13.43 8.04 -14.00
CA ILE A 4 12.01 7.89 -13.61
C ILE A 4 11.64 8.84 -12.47
N TYR A 5 12.51 8.96 -11.48
CA TYR A 5 12.32 9.93 -10.40
C TYR A 5 12.28 11.36 -10.93
N LEU A 6 13.26 11.73 -11.77
CA LEU A 6 13.35 13.07 -12.36
C LEU A 6 12.15 13.37 -13.26
N ASP A 7 11.71 12.41 -14.07
CA ASP A 7 10.55 12.56 -14.96
C ASP A 7 9.25 12.74 -14.16
N SER A 8 9.03 11.92 -13.14
CA SER A 8 7.84 12.03 -12.31
C SER A 8 7.84 13.32 -11.47
N LYS A 9 8.97 13.68 -10.89
CA LYS A 9 9.11 14.96 -10.17
C LYS A 9 8.87 16.15 -11.08
N ALA A 10 9.36 16.10 -12.33
CA ALA A 10 9.10 17.11 -13.34
C ALA A 10 7.61 17.22 -13.69
N GLN A 11 6.89 16.10 -13.81
CA GLN A 11 5.44 16.09 -14.05
C GLN A 11 4.65 16.72 -12.91
N TYR A 12 5.00 16.42 -11.65
CA TYR A 12 4.37 17.06 -10.49
C TYR A 12 4.70 18.56 -10.41
N ALA A 13 5.95 18.94 -10.69
CA ALA A 13 6.36 20.34 -10.73
C ALA A 13 5.63 21.13 -11.84
N ASP A 14 5.45 20.53 -13.03
CA ASP A 14 4.66 21.11 -14.11
C ASP A 14 3.19 21.31 -13.69
N LEU A 15 2.57 20.31 -13.07
CA LEU A 15 1.22 20.44 -12.54
C LEU A 15 1.13 21.58 -11.53
N LEU A 16 2.05 21.65 -10.58
CA LEU A 16 2.08 22.72 -9.57
C LEU A 16 2.21 24.10 -10.22
N ASN A 17 3.10 24.26 -11.20
CA ASN A 17 3.29 25.50 -11.93
C ASN A 17 2.00 25.90 -12.69
N ARG A 18 1.33 24.96 -13.33
CA ARG A 18 0.05 25.20 -14.02
C ARG A 18 -1.04 25.65 -13.04
N LEU A 19 -1.16 25.03 -11.88
CA LEU A 19 -2.12 25.41 -10.84
C LEU A 19 -1.80 26.79 -10.29
N MET A 20 -0.53 27.12 -10.04
CA MET A 20 -0.10 28.44 -9.59
C MET A 20 -0.41 29.52 -10.64
N ASN A 21 -0.15 29.24 -11.92
CA ASN A 21 -0.47 30.17 -13.01
C ASN A 21 -1.98 30.36 -13.17
N CYS A 22 -2.77 29.31 -13.05
CA CYS A 22 -4.21 29.38 -13.04
C CYS A 22 -4.75 30.25 -11.89
N ASN A 23 -4.21 30.05 -10.67
CA ASN A 23 -4.59 30.87 -9.51
C ASN A 23 -4.20 32.35 -9.71
N LYS A 24 -3.00 32.61 -10.26
CA LYS A 24 -2.54 33.97 -10.57
C LYS A 24 -3.44 34.64 -11.62
N ALA A 25 -3.76 33.93 -12.70
CA ALA A 25 -4.64 34.43 -13.76
C ALA A 25 -6.04 34.73 -13.22
N LEU A 26 -6.61 33.80 -12.43
CA LEU A 26 -7.93 33.98 -11.82
C LEU A 26 -7.99 35.19 -10.88
N ASN A 27 -6.92 35.42 -10.10
CA ASN A 27 -6.82 36.60 -9.24
C ASN A 27 -6.72 37.92 -10.04
N ALA A 28 -6.12 37.89 -11.21
CA ALA A 28 -5.92 39.06 -12.07
C ALA A 28 -7.16 39.45 -12.88
N ILE A 29 -8.17 38.57 -13.00
CA ILE A 29 -9.39 38.86 -13.76
C ILE A 29 -10.16 40.00 -13.07
N PRO A 30 -10.42 41.15 -13.76
CA PRO A 30 -11.24 42.21 -13.24
C PRO A 30 -12.71 41.78 -13.32
N VAL A 31 -13.32 41.51 -12.19
CA VAL A 31 -14.72 41.04 -12.11
C VAL A 31 -15.60 42.18 -11.72
N ARG A 32 -16.61 42.50 -12.54
CA ARG A 32 -17.57 43.60 -12.30
C ARG A 32 -18.96 43.12 -11.86
N HIS A 33 -19.30 41.86 -12.20
CA HIS A 33 -20.63 41.33 -11.90
C HIS A 33 -20.60 40.51 -10.61
N ASN A 34 -21.62 40.67 -9.75
CA ASN A 34 -21.67 40.04 -8.42
C ASN A 34 -21.60 38.49 -8.46
N SER A 35 -22.19 37.84 -9.48
CA SER A 35 -22.13 36.39 -9.64
C SER A 35 -20.69 35.92 -9.95
N CYS A 36 -19.96 36.65 -10.78
CA CYS A 36 -18.58 36.36 -11.10
C CYS A 36 -17.64 36.60 -9.90
N VAL A 37 -17.91 37.60 -9.07
CA VAL A 37 -17.18 37.83 -7.81
C VAL A 37 -17.36 36.62 -6.90
N LYS A 38 -18.62 36.19 -6.68
CA LYS A 38 -18.90 35.02 -5.86
C LYS A 38 -18.24 33.73 -6.39
N ALA A 39 -18.30 33.49 -7.71
CA ALA A 39 -17.64 32.33 -8.32
C ALA A 39 -16.11 32.36 -8.11
N LYS A 40 -15.50 33.51 -8.31
CA LYS A 40 -14.08 33.75 -8.06
C LYS A 40 -13.72 33.48 -6.59
N ASP A 41 -14.49 34.02 -5.66
CA ASP A 41 -14.29 33.83 -4.22
C ASP A 41 -14.45 32.38 -3.78
N ASN A 42 -15.27 31.59 -4.48
CA ASN A 42 -15.44 30.15 -4.22
C ASN A 42 -14.31 29.30 -4.82
N ILE A 43 -13.81 29.65 -6.00
CA ILE A 43 -12.79 28.86 -6.72
C ILE A 43 -11.38 29.09 -6.17
N ILE A 44 -11.01 30.32 -5.81
CA ILE A 44 -9.66 30.65 -5.33
C ILE A 44 -9.26 29.84 -4.09
N PRO A 45 -10.08 29.67 -3.04
CA PRO A 45 -9.72 28.84 -1.90
C PRO A 45 -9.51 27.36 -2.27
N ILE A 46 -10.32 26.84 -3.21
CA ILE A 46 -10.17 25.46 -3.70
C ILE A 46 -8.82 25.30 -4.40
N LEU A 47 -8.47 26.20 -5.32
CA LEU A 47 -7.18 26.18 -6.02
C LEU A 47 -6.00 26.32 -5.06
N LYS A 48 -6.06 27.22 -4.09
CA LYS A 48 -5.00 27.38 -3.07
C LYS A 48 -4.79 26.10 -2.29
N LYS A 49 -5.88 25.47 -1.83
CA LYS A 49 -5.82 24.20 -1.11
C LYS A 49 -5.21 23.08 -1.94
N GLU A 50 -5.57 22.98 -3.23
CA GLU A 50 -4.99 21.96 -4.12
C GLU A 50 -3.53 22.25 -4.47
N ILE A 51 -3.12 23.51 -4.57
CA ILE A 51 -1.72 23.91 -4.73
C ILE A 51 -0.91 23.45 -3.51
N GLU A 52 -1.42 23.69 -2.30
CA GLU A 52 -0.79 23.22 -1.05
C GLU A 52 -0.72 21.68 -0.99
N ASN A 53 -1.79 20.98 -1.38
CA ASN A 53 -1.82 19.51 -1.44
C ASN A 53 -0.74 18.97 -2.40
N VAL A 54 -0.67 19.51 -3.62
CA VAL A 54 0.33 19.09 -4.62
C VAL A 54 1.74 19.42 -4.14
N ALA A 55 1.96 20.60 -3.55
CA ALA A 55 3.25 20.97 -2.99
C ALA A 55 3.69 20.02 -1.86
N ASN A 56 2.77 19.68 -0.98
CA ASN A 56 3.03 18.72 0.11
C ASN A 56 3.34 17.33 -0.44
N GLU A 57 2.61 16.87 -1.46
CA GLU A 57 2.89 15.58 -2.10
C GLU A 57 4.27 15.57 -2.80
N ILE A 58 4.65 16.66 -3.46
CA ILE A 58 6.01 16.79 -4.06
C ILE A 58 7.09 16.73 -2.98
N ASN A 59 6.88 17.41 -1.85
CA ASN A 59 7.82 17.41 -0.74
C ASN A 59 7.88 16.07 -0.01
N ALA A 60 6.77 15.34 0.05
CA ALA A 60 6.68 14.00 0.63
C ALA A 60 7.27 12.90 -0.28
N ILE A 61 7.55 13.22 -1.55
CA ILE A 61 8.25 12.32 -2.47
C ILE A 61 9.72 12.27 -2.04
N ASP A 62 9.99 11.36 -1.11
CA ASP A 62 11.36 11.00 -0.78
C ASP A 62 12.00 10.27 -1.97
N ARG A 63 13.25 10.60 -2.25
CA ARG A 63 14.03 9.99 -3.33
C ARG A 63 14.08 8.47 -3.21
N THR A 64 14.11 7.95 -1.99
CA THR A 64 14.13 6.52 -1.70
C THR A 64 12.85 5.80 -2.16
N ALA A 65 11.69 6.45 -2.07
CA ALA A 65 10.42 5.91 -2.54
C ALA A 65 10.32 5.77 -4.07
N TRP A 66 11.23 6.43 -4.82
CA TRP A 66 11.27 6.38 -6.28
C TRP A 66 12.37 5.48 -6.82
N ASP A 67 13.41 5.28 -6.02
CA ASP A 67 14.55 4.44 -6.38
C ASP A 67 14.30 2.96 -6.07
N ASN A 68 13.34 2.65 -5.19
CA ASN A 68 13.05 1.30 -4.73
C ASN A 68 11.55 0.96 -4.84
N LEU A 69 11.26 -0.32 -5.06
CA LEU A 69 9.90 -0.82 -4.90
C LEU A 69 9.50 -0.74 -3.42
N VAL A 70 8.45 0.00 -3.12
CA VAL A 70 7.88 0.11 -1.77
C VAL A 70 6.64 -0.76 -1.67
N ILE A 71 6.61 -1.65 -0.70
CA ILE A 71 5.53 -2.60 -0.47
C ILE A 71 5.01 -2.40 0.93
N ALA A 72 3.72 -2.06 1.08
CA ALA A 72 3.09 -1.94 2.38
C ALA A 72 2.32 -3.22 2.75
N PHE A 73 2.50 -3.67 3.99
CA PHE A 73 1.68 -4.70 4.60
C PHE A 73 0.62 -4.05 5.48
N PHE A 74 -0.62 -4.23 5.10
CA PHE A 74 -1.78 -3.65 5.73
C PHE A 74 -2.79 -4.76 6.05
N GLY A 75 -3.64 -4.61 7.04
CA GLY A 75 -4.66 -5.62 7.35
C GLY A 75 -4.99 -5.73 8.82
N GLU A 76 -5.69 -6.81 9.18
CA GLU A 76 -6.19 -7.05 10.52
C GLU A 76 -5.08 -7.12 11.57
N THR A 77 -5.43 -6.74 12.80
CA THR A 77 -4.57 -6.95 13.96
C THR A 77 -4.33 -8.46 14.14
N ASN A 78 -3.11 -8.85 14.46
CA ASN A 78 -2.71 -10.25 14.62
C ASN A 78 -2.91 -11.14 13.37
N ALA A 79 -3.11 -10.60 12.17
CA ALA A 79 -3.20 -11.41 10.95
C ALA A 79 -1.87 -12.06 10.53
N GLY A 80 -0.75 -11.63 11.13
CA GLY A 80 0.59 -12.14 10.84
C GLY A 80 1.40 -11.27 9.90
N LYS A 81 1.07 -9.96 9.79
CA LYS A 81 1.86 -8.98 9.01
C LYS A 81 3.33 -8.99 9.42
N SER A 82 3.60 -8.74 10.70
CA SER A 82 4.96 -8.70 11.24
C SER A 82 5.70 -10.04 11.08
N THR A 83 4.99 -11.16 11.14
CA THR A 83 5.58 -12.48 10.84
C THR A 83 6.04 -12.58 9.39
N ILE A 84 5.23 -12.12 8.45
CA ILE A 84 5.57 -12.11 7.01
C ILE A 84 6.79 -11.20 6.77
N ILE A 85 6.78 -10.02 7.35
CA ILE A 85 7.90 -9.07 7.23
C ILE A 85 9.17 -9.65 7.84
N GLU A 86 9.08 -10.32 8.99
CA GLU A 86 10.22 -10.98 9.62
C GLU A 86 10.83 -12.05 8.73
N ILE A 87 10.03 -12.84 8.01
CA ILE A 87 10.54 -13.82 7.06
C ILE A 87 11.34 -13.12 5.95
N PHE A 88 10.85 -12.01 5.42
CA PHE A 88 11.59 -11.23 4.43
C PHE A 88 12.90 -10.65 5.00
N ARG A 89 12.90 -10.21 6.26
CA ARG A 89 14.12 -9.77 6.94
C ARG A 89 15.13 -10.91 7.11
N ILE A 90 14.68 -12.07 7.56
CA ILE A 90 15.51 -13.27 7.67
C ILE A 90 16.17 -13.62 6.32
N LEU A 91 15.43 -13.48 5.24
CA LEU A 91 15.89 -13.88 3.91
C LEU A 91 16.74 -12.82 3.19
N TYR A 92 16.45 -11.52 3.42
CA TYR A 92 16.90 -10.43 2.53
C TYR A 92 17.41 -9.17 3.25
N ASP A 93 17.43 -9.13 4.58
CA ASP A 93 18.02 -8.02 5.32
C ASP A 93 19.52 -8.24 5.49
N PRO A 94 20.39 -7.42 4.86
CA PRO A 94 21.83 -7.57 5.02
C PRO A 94 22.33 -7.35 6.46
N ALA A 95 21.52 -6.66 7.28
CA ALA A 95 21.83 -6.40 8.70
C ALA A 95 21.24 -7.44 9.64
N HIS A 96 20.49 -8.43 9.12
CA HIS A 96 19.90 -9.47 9.96
C HIS A 96 20.96 -10.36 10.59
N VAL A 97 20.95 -10.43 11.92
CA VAL A 97 21.86 -11.31 12.69
C VAL A 97 21.08 -12.52 13.17
N PRO A 98 21.40 -13.74 12.69
CA PRO A 98 20.74 -14.96 13.12
C PRO A 98 20.87 -15.17 14.65
N GLY A 99 19.78 -15.55 15.28
CA GLY A 99 19.76 -15.86 16.72
C GLY A 99 19.76 -14.64 17.65
N ASN A 100 19.59 -13.41 17.13
CA ASN A 100 19.43 -12.23 17.96
C ASN A 100 18.02 -12.13 18.56
N ASP A 101 17.84 -11.23 19.54
CA ASP A 101 16.54 -10.94 20.16
C ASP A 101 15.71 -9.90 19.38
N GLY A 102 16.18 -9.45 18.22
CA GLY A 102 15.60 -8.36 17.43
C GLY A 102 14.45 -8.77 16.50
N LEU A 103 13.70 -9.83 16.84
CA LEU A 103 12.50 -10.21 16.11
C LEU A 103 11.42 -9.16 16.32
N ILE A 104 10.78 -8.76 15.22
CA ILE A 104 9.60 -7.86 15.26
C ILE A 104 8.31 -8.59 15.62
N VAL A 105 8.36 -9.93 15.66
CA VAL A 105 7.22 -10.76 16.06
C VAL A 105 7.13 -10.79 17.56
N GLY A 106 6.12 -10.14 18.12
CA GLY A 106 5.82 -10.17 19.55
C GLY A 106 5.47 -11.58 20.04
N ASP A 107 5.48 -11.74 21.34
CA ASP A 107 5.06 -12.96 22.06
C ASP A 107 3.53 -13.11 22.16
N GLY A 108 2.77 -12.22 21.53
CA GLY A 108 1.31 -12.18 21.60
C GLY A 108 0.77 -11.27 22.70
N SER A 109 1.64 -10.68 23.54
CA SER A 109 1.27 -9.58 24.41
C SER A 109 1.10 -8.31 23.54
N SER A 110 0.02 -7.59 23.76
CA SER A 110 -0.51 -6.51 22.94
C SER A 110 0.43 -5.31 22.78
N ASP A 111 1.44 -5.43 21.92
CA ASP A 111 2.15 -4.27 21.40
C ASP A 111 1.49 -3.84 20.10
N PHE A 112 0.56 -2.89 20.21
CA PHE A 112 0.02 -2.20 19.06
C PHE A 112 1.13 -1.34 18.43
N THR A 113 1.46 -1.61 17.18
CA THR A 113 2.31 -0.74 16.38
C THR A 113 1.64 0.64 16.31
N LYS A 114 2.20 1.63 17.01
CA LYS A 114 1.66 3.00 17.05
C LYS A 114 2.09 3.84 15.88
N ASP A 115 3.14 3.38 15.17
CA ASP A 115 3.72 4.04 14.02
C ASP A 115 4.04 3.01 12.95
N TYR A 116 4.29 3.42 11.71
CA TYR A 116 4.75 2.48 10.69
C TYR A 116 6.27 2.33 10.71
N HIS A 117 6.75 1.14 10.40
CA HIS A 117 8.19 0.85 10.32
C HIS A 117 8.58 0.50 8.89
N GLU A 118 9.71 1.02 8.44
CA GLU A 118 10.29 0.77 7.13
C GLU A 118 11.50 -0.17 7.25
N TYR A 119 11.56 -1.19 6.39
CA TYR A 119 12.65 -2.17 6.31
C TYR A 119 13.22 -2.18 4.91
N ASN A 120 14.48 -1.78 4.77
CA ASN A 120 15.19 -1.76 3.49
C ASN A 120 15.87 -3.10 3.28
N LEU A 121 15.45 -3.82 2.27
CA LEU A 121 15.84 -5.20 1.99
C LEU A 121 16.50 -5.30 0.61
N ASN A 122 17.24 -6.39 0.38
CA ASN A 122 17.89 -6.65 -0.88
C ASN A 122 17.69 -8.09 -1.33
N MET A 123 16.89 -8.31 -2.37
CA MET A 123 16.66 -9.63 -2.94
C MET A 123 17.61 -9.89 -4.11
N ASN A 124 18.81 -10.46 -3.81
CA ASN A 124 19.79 -10.80 -4.82
C ASN A 124 20.21 -9.61 -5.72
N GLY A 125 20.51 -8.48 -5.11
CA GLY A 125 20.91 -7.25 -5.81
C GLY A 125 19.76 -6.34 -6.21
N ILE A 126 18.52 -6.72 -5.95
CA ILE A 126 17.33 -5.89 -6.20
C ILE A 126 16.87 -5.27 -4.87
N PRO A 127 17.06 -3.97 -4.65
CA PRO A 127 16.60 -3.30 -3.44
C PRO A 127 15.09 -3.13 -3.44
N PHE A 128 14.46 -3.26 -2.28
CA PHE A 128 13.05 -2.95 -2.05
C PHE A 128 12.82 -2.56 -0.59
N THR A 129 11.74 -1.86 -0.31
CA THR A 129 11.36 -1.44 1.04
C THR A 129 10.05 -2.07 1.43
N LEU A 130 9.98 -2.66 2.63
CA LEU A 130 8.73 -3.10 3.24
C LEU A 130 8.29 -2.10 4.30
N ILE A 131 6.98 -1.81 4.35
CA ILE A 131 6.35 -0.99 5.37
C ILE A 131 5.39 -1.84 6.17
N ASP A 132 5.61 -1.94 7.49
CA ASP A 132 4.65 -2.51 8.44
C ASP A 132 3.68 -1.42 8.88
N VAL A 133 2.42 -1.55 8.47
CA VAL A 133 1.38 -0.57 8.78
C VAL A 133 0.57 -1.05 9.98
N PRO A 134 0.21 -0.15 10.93
CA PRO A 134 -0.65 -0.50 12.05
C PRO A 134 -1.93 -1.23 11.64
N GLY A 135 -2.36 -2.19 12.47
CA GLY A 135 -3.61 -2.92 12.22
C GLY A 135 -4.85 -2.02 12.33
N ILE A 136 -5.85 -2.28 11.49
CA ILE A 136 -7.08 -1.45 11.40
C ILE A 136 -8.12 -1.73 12.47
N GLU A 137 -7.94 -2.73 13.31
CA GLU A 137 -8.92 -3.08 14.36
C GLU A 137 -8.64 -2.29 15.64
N GLY A 138 -9.65 -1.60 16.16
CA GLY A 138 -9.67 -0.97 17.48
C GLY A 138 -9.62 0.56 17.45
N ASN A 139 -8.53 1.19 17.04
CA ASN A 139 -8.33 2.65 17.09
C ASN A 139 -8.04 3.25 15.70
N GLU A 140 -8.84 2.89 14.71
CA GLU A 140 -8.66 3.34 13.32
C GLU A 140 -8.54 4.87 13.16
N ASN A 141 -9.30 5.61 13.94
CA ASN A 141 -9.27 7.08 13.87
C ASN A 141 -7.94 7.68 14.39
N GLU A 142 -7.28 6.99 15.32
CA GLU A 142 -6.00 7.40 15.89
C GLU A 142 -4.86 7.20 14.88
N PHE A 143 -4.92 6.12 14.07
CA PHE A 143 -3.86 5.76 13.12
C PHE A 143 -4.16 6.16 11.67
N ARG A 144 -5.28 6.84 11.41
CA ARG A 144 -5.71 7.17 10.04
C ARG A 144 -4.65 7.88 9.23
N ASP A 145 -4.00 8.88 9.80
CA ASP A 145 -3.03 9.70 9.08
C ASP A 145 -1.71 8.94 8.86
N VAL A 146 -1.28 8.15 9.83
CA VAL A 146 -0.13 7.25 9.76
C VAL A 146 -0.35 6.20 8.64
N ILE A 147 -1.53 5.58 8.61
CA ILE A 147 -1.91 4.61 7.59
C ILE A 147 -1.90 5.26 6.20
N LYS A 148 -2.49 6.45 6.07
CA LYS A 148 -2.49 7.18 4.79
C LYS A 148 -1.10 7.52 4.31
N GLU A 149 -0.24 8.01 5.20
CA GLU A 149 1.14 8.35 4.86
C GLU A 149 1.90 7.12 4.35
N ALA A 150 1.85 6.00 5.10
CA ALA A 150 2.49 4.76 4.71
C ALA A 150 1.98 4.24 3.34
N LEU A 151 0.67 4.27 3.12
CA LEU A 151 0.06 3.81 1.88
C LEU A 151 0.31 4.75 0.70
N HIS A 152 0.50 6.04 0.93
CA HIS A 152 0.90 7.00 -0.12
C HIS A 152 2.30 6.72 -0.66
N LYS A 153 3.22 6.21 0.17
CA LYS A 153 4.56 5.80 -0.26
C LYS A 153 4.54 4.49 -1.05
N ALA A 154 3.58 3.61 -0.78
CA ALA A 154 3.54 2.26 -1.34
C ALA A 154 3.22 2.23 -2.85
N HIS A 155 3.90 1.34 -3.56
CA HIS A 155 3.62 0.98 -4.96
C HIS A 155 2.77 -0.28 -5.05
N LEU A 156 2.87 -1.13 -4.03
CA LEU A 156 2.15 -2.39 -3.88
C LEU A 156 1.65 -2.53 -2.45
N VAL A 157 0.45 -3.05 -2.27
CA VAL A 157 -0.10 -3.34 -0.96
C VAL A 157 -0.47 -4.82 -0.86
N PHE A 158 0.00 -5.46 0.18
CA PHE A 158 -0.49 -6.74 0.65
C PHE A 158 -1.47 -6.54 1.80
N TYR A 159 -2.74 -6.85 1.55
CA TYR A 159 -3.73 -6.93 2.61
C TYR A 159 -3.69 -8.30 3.27
N VAL A 160 -3.32 -8.35 4.53
CA VAL A 160 -3.16 -9.61 5.29
C VAL A 160 -4.37 -9.85 6.17
N GLN A 161 -4.96 -11.03 6.06
CA GLN A 161 -6.08 -11.49 6.88
C GLN A 161 -5.84 -12.91 7.39
N GLY A 162 -6.47 -13.24 8.53
CA GLY A 162 -6.49 -14.59 9.06
C GLY A 162 -7.41 -15.52 8.25
N HIS A 163 -7.20 -16.83 8.34
CA HIS A 163 -7.95 -17.80 7.55
C HIS A 163 -9.40 -18.04 8.05
N ASN A 164 -9.69 -17.68 9.28
CA ASN A 164 -10.98 -17.98 9.93
C ASN A 164 -12.04 -16.89 9.73
N LYS A 165 -11.70 -15.79 9.14
CA LYS A 165 -12.63 -14.69 8.91
C LYS A 165 -13.10 -14.69 7.45
N LYS A 166 -14.39 -14.50 7.26
CA LYS A 166 -14.93 -14.16 5.95
C LYS A 166 -14.50 -12.75 5.61
N PRO A 167 -14.20 -12.45 4.33
CA PRO A 167 -13.87 -11.09 3.92
C PRO A 167 -15.03 -10.16 4.30
N ASP A 168 -14.74 -9.15 5.08
CA ASP A 168 -15.71 -8.13 5.42
C ASP A 168 -15.74 -7.07 4.32
N ILE A 169 -16.92 -6.82 3.78
CA ILE A 169 -17.17 -5.76 2.79
C ILE A 169 -16.71 -4.40 3.33
N ALA A 170 -16.94 -4.14 4.62
CA ALA A 170 -16.49 -2.91 5.26
C ALA A 170 -14.97 -2.76 5.22
N THR A 171 -14.23 -3.85 5.37
CA THR A 171 -12.76 -3.85 5.28
C THR A 171 -12.28 -3.53 3.86
N ALA A 172 -12.84 -4.15 2.82
CA ALA A 172 -12.48 -3.83 1.45
C ALA A 172 -12.83 -2.38 1.07
N GLN A 173 -13.93 -1.84 1.60
CA GLN A 173 -14.31 -0.43 1.42
C GLN A 173 -13.34 0.50 2.17
N LYS A 174 -12.89 0.14 3.35
CA LYS A 174 -11.85 0.88 4.09
C LYS A 174 -10.55 0.92 3.30
N ILE A 175 -10.10 -0.22 2.77
CA ILE A 175 -8.92 -0.29 1.90
C ILE A 175 -9.08 0.69 0.73
N LYS A 176 -10.22 0.68 0.06
CA LYS A 176 -10.51 1.61 -1.04
C LYS A 176 -10.40 3.07 -0.62
N ASN A 177 -10.89 3.40 0.57
CA ASN A 177 -10.86 4.77 1.09
C ASN A 177 -9.45 5.25 1.46
N TYR A 178 -8.57 4.32 1.91
CA TYR A 178 -7.19 4.64 2.27
C TYR A 178 -6.24 4.66 1.07
N LEU A 179 -6.38 3.68 0.16
CA LEU A 179 -5.44 3.52 -0.96
C LEU A 179 -5.66 4.52 -2.10
N GLY A 180 -6.83 5.17 -2.15
CA GLY A 180 -7.22 5.78 -3.42
C GLY A 180 -7.32 4.71 -4.52
N GLN A 181 -7.46 5.09 -5.78
CA GLN A 181 -7.70 4.12 -6.86
C GLN A 181 -6.42 3.57 -7.52
N TRP A 182 -5.22 3.67 -6.90
CA TRP A 182 -4.00 3.74 -7.71
C TRP A 182 -2.85 2.81 -7.32
N VAL A 183 -3.00 2.00 -6.28
CA VAL A 183 -1.96 1.07 -5.82
C VAL A 183 -2.42 -0.35 -6.07
N TYR A 184 -1.56 -1.20 -6.65
CA TYR A 184 -1.91 -2.60 -6.82
C TYR A 184 -2.07 -3.30 -5.48
N VAL A 185 -3.16 -4.05 -5.34
CA VAL A 185 -3.52 -4.74 -4.10
C VAL A 185 -3.53 -6.25 -4.34
N TYR A 186 -2.84 -6.96 -3.48
CA TYR A 186 -2.96 -8.40 -3.31
C TYR A 186 -3.51 -8.67 -1.91
N SER A 187 -4.35 -9.66 -1.76
CA SER A 187 -4.70 -10.17 -0.44
C SER A 187 -3.85 -11.39 -0.09
N ILE A 188 -3.57 -11.54 1.19
CA ILE A 188 -2.89 -12.69 1.76
C ILE A 188 -3.81 -13.33 2.79
N GLN A 189 -4.17 -14.58 2.55
CA GLN A 189 -4.85 -15.42 3.52
C GLN A 189 -3.78 -16.22 4.29
N ASN A 190 -3.51 -15.82 5.52
CA ASN A 190 -2.54 -16.49 6.37
C ASN A 190 -3.22 -17.61 7.16
N VAL A 191 -3.04 -18.84 6.72
CA VAL A 191 -3.58 -20.03 7.38
C VAL A 191 -2.72 -20.37 8.59
N ARG A 192 -3.35 -20.53 9.74
CA ARG A 192 -2.70 -20.90 10.99
C ARG A 192 -3.17 -22.27 11.44
N GLY A 193 -2.21 -23.10 11.80
CA GLY A 193 -2.43 -24.38 12.45
C GLY A 193 -1.68 -24.47 13.78
N GLY A 194 -2.21 -25.19 14.74
CA GLY A 194 -1.43 -25.60 15.90
C GLY A 194 -0.35 -26.61 15.49
N VAL A 195 0.68 -26.80 16.34
CA VAL A 195 1.76 -27.76 16.04
C VAL A 195 1.21 -29.16 15.78
N SER A 196 0.21 -29.58 16.56
CA SER A 196 -0.46 -30.88 16.40
C SER A 196 -1.12 -31.09 15.03
N ASN A 197 -1.51 -30.03 14.35
CA ASN A 197 -2.12 -30.14 13.02
C ASN A 197 -1.11 -30.52 11.92
N TYR A 198 0.18 -30.58 12.25
CA TYR A 198 1.26 -30.91 11.30
C TYR A 198 1.88 -32.28 11.55
N ASP A 199 1.48 -32.97 12.62
CA ASP A 199 2.06 -34.27 13.01
C ASP A 199 1.70 -35.35 11.98
N GLU A 200 0.43 -35.49 11.69
CA GLU A 200 -0.07 -36.48 10.74
C GLU A 200 -0.22 -35.91 9.32
N GLU A 201 0.14 -36.70 8.31
CA GLU A 201 0.07 -36.26 6.91
C GLU A 201 -1.38 -35.95 6.49
N GLU A 202 -2.33 -36.72 6.96
CA GLU A 202 -3.76 -36.52 6.69
C GLU A 202 -4.26 -35.21 7.32
N GLU A 203 -3.83 -34.87 8.53
CA GLU A 203 -4.16 -33.61 9.18
C GLU A 203 -3.52 -32.42 8.46
N ARG A 204 -2.26 -32.55 8.01
CA ARG A 204 -1.62 -31.52 7.18
C ARG A 204 -2.42 -31.20 5.92
N ALA A 205 -2.94 -32.23 5.26
CA ALA A 205 -3.77 -32.06 4.08
C ALA A 205 -5.06 -31.28 4.38
N THR A 206 -5.61 -31.40 5.59
CA THR A 206 -6.84 -30.70 5.98
C THR A 206 -6.66 -29.20 6.24
N LEU A 207 -5.45 -28.72 6.49
CA LEU A 207 -5.19 -27.29 6.69
C LEU A 207 -5.49 -26.43 5.47
N LEU A 208 -5.48 -27.02 4.29
CA LEU A 208 -5.86 -26.38 3.04
C LEU A 208 -7.22 -26.89 2.56
N THR A 209 -8.15 -26.96 3.50
CA THR A 209 -9.50 -27.51 3.32
C THR A 209 -10.31 -26.78 2.25
N ASP A 210 -11.44 -27.37 1.89
CA ASP A 210 -12.43 -26.75 1.02
C ASP A 210 -12.93 -25.41 1.57
N LEU A 211 -12.96 -25.23 2.89
CA LEU A 211 -13.28 -23.94 3.52
C LEU A 211 -12.24 -22.86 3.19
N VAL A 212 -10.96 -23.19 3.24
CA VAL A 212 -9.89 -22.23 2.87
C VAL A 212 -10.00 -21.87 1.40
N LYS A 213 -10.28 -22.83 0.52
CA LYS A 213 -10.48 -22.61 -0.92
C LYS A 213 -11.75 -21.79 -1.21
N GLN A 214 -12.86 -22.08 -0.49
CA GLN A 214 -14.09 -21.28 -0.62
C GLN A 214 -13.86 -19.85 -0.15
N ASN A 215 -13.18 -19.65 0.97
CA ASN A 215 -12.83 -18.30 1.43
C ASN A 215 -11.92 -17.58 0.43
N ASP A 216 -10.98 -18.27 -0.20
CA ASP A 216 -10.14 -17.69 -1.28
C ASP A 216 -11.01 -17.13 -2.41
N LEU A 217 -11.99 -17.89 -2.91
CA LEU A 217 -12.89 -17.45 -3.96
C LEU A 217 -13.75 -16.25 -3.52
N LEU A 218 -14.25 -16.25 -2.29
CA LEU A 218 -15.05 -15.16 -1.72
C LEU A 218 -14.20 -13.88 -1.58
N ILE A 219 -12.97 -14.00 -1.08
CA ILE A 219 -12.02 -12.89 -0.95
C ILE A 219 -11.77 -12.26 -2.32
N GLN A 220 -11.44 -13.08 -3.32
CA GLN A 220 -11.17 -12.60 -4.66
C GLN A 220 -12.38 -11.90 -5.28
N ALA A 221 -13.56 -12.48 -5.14
CA ALA A 221 -14.80 -11.90 -5.67
C ALA A 221 -15.12 -10.54 -5.02
N GLU A 222 -15.08 -10.44 -3.70
CA GLU A 222 -15.40 -9.21 -2.96
C GLU A 222 -14.37 -8.11 -3.18
N PHE A 223 -13.09 -8.44 -3.13
CA PHE A 223 -12.03 -7.45 -3.39
C PHE A 223 -12.06 -6.96 -4.83
N LYS A 224 -12.27 -7.85 -5.80
CA LYS A 224 -12.40 -7.46 -7.21
C LYS A 224 -13.61 -6.57 -7.44
N ARG A 225 -14.74 -6.87 -6.80
CA ARG A 225 -15.98 -6.06 -6.88
C ARG A 225 -15.77 -4.64 -6.36
N ILE A 226 -15.03 -4.48 -5.26
CA ILE A 226 -14.84 -3.18 -4.58
C ILE A 226 -13.68 -2.39 -5.15
N LEU A 227 -12.54 -3.04 -5.37
CA LEU A 227 -11.29 -2.42 -5.79
C LEU A 227 -11.11 -2.39 -7.31
N GLY A 228 -11.87 -3.20 -8.06
CA GLY A 228 -11.76 -3.26 -9.52
C GLY A 228 -10.39 -3.79 -9.99
N ASP A 229 -9.81 -3.16 -11.00
CA ASP A 229 -8.58 -3.64 -11.67
C ASP A 229 -7.30 -3.46 -10.87
N VAL A 230 -7.32 -2.65 -9.81
CA VAL A 230 -6.18 -2.52 -8.90
C VAL A 230 -5.99 -3.77 -8.04
N TYR A 231 -7.07 -4.52 -7.76
CA TYR A 231 -6.96 -5.82 -7.09
C TYR A 231 -6.50 -6.91 -8.07
N LYS A 232 -5.47 -7.65 -7.68
CA LYS A 232 -4.85 -8.64 -8.55
C LYS A 232 -5.29 -10.06 -8.22
N ARG A 233 -5.00 -10.56 -7.02
CA ARG A 233 -5.37 -11.90 -6.56
C ARG A 233 -5.18 -12.06 -5.07
N ASN A 234 -5.70 -13.17 -4.53
CA ASN A 234 -5.37 -13.68 -3.21
C ASN A 234 -4.20 -14.67 -3.25
N VAL A 235 -3.44 -14.73 -2.16
CA VAL A 235 -2.36 -15.71 -1.97
C VAL A 235 -2.56 -16.38 -0.62
N ILE A 236 -2.56 -17.71 -0.62
CA ILE A 236 -2.70 -18.51 0.60
C ILE A 236 -1.32 -18.93 1.06
N ILE A 237 -0.99 -18.64 2.32
CA ILE A 237 0.30 -18.99 2.94
C ILE A 237 0.13 -19.45 4.38
N GLN A 238 1.22 -19.99 4.93
CA GLN A 238 1.36 -20.32 6.36
C GLN A 238 2.64 -19.65 6.88
N ALA A 239 2.53 -18.37 7.27
CA ALA A 239 3.68 -17.54 7.61
C ALA A 239 4.52 -18.11 8.77
N GLN A 240 3.87 -18.67 9.80
CA GLN A 240 4.60 -19.24 10.94
C GLN A 240 5.50 -20.41 10.55
N LEU A 241 5.04 -21.28 9.63
CA LEU A 241 5.88 -22.37 9.11
C LEU A 241 7.09 -21.82 8.36
N ALA A 242 6.88 -20.84 7.50
CA ALA A 242 7.97 -20.23 6.75
C ALA A 242 9.01 -19.59 7.68
N MET A 243 8.55 -18.88 8.71
CA MET A 243 9.44 -18.29 9.72
C MET A 243 10.23 -19.35 10.47
N CYS A 244 9.58 -20.43 10.91
CA CYS A 244 10.27 -21.53 11.59
C CYS A 244 11.24 -22.28 10.66
N ALA A 245 10.92 -22.42 9.38
CA ALA A 245 11.78 -23.09 8.43
C ALA A 245 13.08 -22.34 8.10
N LYS A 246 13.04 -20.99 8.12
CA LYS A 246 14.16 -20.14 7.73
C LYS A 246 14.81 -19.40 8.88
N GLY A 247 14.12 -19.28 10.02
CA GLY A 247 14.61 -18.54 11.18
C GLY A 247 15.67 -19.28 11.99
N SER A 248 16.57 -18.50 12.59
CA SER A 248 17.43 -18.92 13.67
C SER A 248 17.06 -18.06 14.90
N PHE A 249 16.65 -18.67 15.98
CA PHE A 249 16.04 -17.99 17.10
C PHE A 249 17.00 -17.88 18.30
N SER A 250 16.89 -16.77 19.01
CA SER A 250 17.60 -16.59 20.27
C SER A 250 17.19 -17.68 21.28
N PRO A 251 18.11 -18.09 22.18
CA PRO A 251 17.80 -19.02 23.28
C PRO A 251 16.64 -18.55 24.17
N ARG A 252 16.31 -17.27 24.19
CA ARG A 252 15.17 -16.72 24.92
C ARG A 252 13.80 -17.07 24.28
N ARG A 253 13.79 -17.40 22.99
CA ARG A 253 12.60 -17.80 22.24
C ARG A 253 12.44 -19.33 22.17
N GLN A 254 12.44 -19.97 23.36
CA GLN A 254 12.23 -21.41 23.48
C GLN A 254 10.92 -21.90 22.87
N ASP A 255 9.90 -21.05 22.85
CA ASP A 255 8.64 -21.27 22.17
C ASP A 255 8.86 -21.57 20.68
N LEU A 256 9.58 -20.70 19.97
CA LEU A 256 9.88 -20.85 18.54
C LEU A 256 10.85 -21.98 18.25
N ILE A 257 11.87 -22.16 19.10
CA ILE A 257 12.84 -23.26 18.97
C ILE A 257 12.13 -24.63 19.09
N THR A 258 11.27 -24.76 20.08
CA THR A 258 10.52 -26.00 20.29
C THR A 258 9.56 -26.27 19.14
N TYR A 259 8.91 -25.22 18.64
CA TYR A 259 8.00 -25.32 17.51
C TYR A 259 8.76 -25.73 16.22
N GLN A 260 9.90 -25.09 15.95
CA GLN A 260 10.78 -25.38 14.81
C GLN A 260 11.26 -26.84 14.84
N ASN A 261 11.72 -27.33 16.00
CA ASN A 261 12.23 -28.70 16.13
C ASN A 261 11.12 -29.75 15.86
N LYS A 262 9.92 -29.50 16.35
CA LYS A 262 8.75 -30.37 16.06
C LYS A 262 8.42 -30.37 14.56
N LEU A 263 8.32 -29.20 13.94
CA LEU A 263 8.05 -29.09 12.51
C LEU A 263 9.11 -29.79 11.67
N ASN A 264 10.39 -29.61 11.98
CA ASN A 264 11.48 -30.29 11.28
C ASN A 264 11.37 -31.81 11.41
N GLY A 265 10.91 -32.31 12.56
CA GLY A 265 10.61 -33.73 12.75
C GLY A 265 9.45 -34.21 11.85
N PHE A 266 8.36 -33.45 11.81
CA PHE A 266 7.17 -33.81 11.03
C PHE A 266 7.37 -33.76 9.52
N PHE A 267 8.07 -32.74 9.04
CA PHE A 267 8.31 -32.54 7.60
C PHE A 267 9.62 -33.18 7.12
N GLY A 268 10.46 -33.66 8.02
CA GLY A 268 11.76 -34.27 7.72
C GLY A 268 12.88 -33.28 7.37
N SER A 269 12.54 -32.03 6.99
CA SER A 269 13.54 -30.98 6.72
C SER A 269 12.92 -29.59 6.77
N ALA A 270 13.77 -28.57 6.97
CA ALA A 270 13.38 -27.16 6.90
C ALA A 270 12.90 -26.77 5.49
N GLU A 271 13.49 -27.35 4.43
CA GLU A 271 13.09 -27.10 3.05
C GLU A 271 11.67 -27.61 2.78
N ASN A 272 11.32 -28.78 3.26
CA ASN A 272 9.97 -29.32 3.14
C ASN A 272 8.97 -28.48 3.92
N THR A 273 9.32 -28.05 5.15
CA THR A 273 8.51 -27.12 5.95
C THR A 273 8.27 -25.81 5.21
N PHE A 274 9.32 -25.23 4.62
CA PHE A 274 9.21 -24.01 3.83
C PHE A 274 8.35 -24.22 2.58
N GLY A 275 8.55 -25.32 1.85
CA GLY A 275 7.74 -25.66 0.68
C GLY A 275 6.26 -25.76 1.01
N PHE A 276 5.91 -26.42 2.11
CA PHE A 276 4.54 -26.56 2.56
C PHE A 276 3.92 -25.22 2.99
N SER A 277 4.70 -24.28 3.50
CA SER A 277 4.25 -22.95 3.90
C SER A 277 3.68 -22.11 2.76
N ARG A 278 3.99 -22.42 1.52
CA ARG A 278 3.67 -21.68 0.29
C ARG A 278 4.20 -20.24 0.27
N PHE A 279 5.11 -19.90 1.15
CA PHE A 279 5.66 -18.54 1.22
C PHE A 279 6.38 -18.13 -0.08
N ALA A 280 6.95 -19.09 -0.80
CA ALA A 280 7.58 -18.87 -2.11
C ALA A 280 6.65 -18.16 -3.12
N ALA A 281 5.34 -18.28 -2.98
CA ALA A 281 4.38 -17.59 -3.84
C ALA A 281 4.41 -16.06 -3.66
N ILE A 282 4.57 -15.57 -2.41
CA ILE A 282 4.74 -14.13 -2.14
C ILE A 282 6.14 -13.67 -2.57
N GLU A 283 7.16 -14.47 -2.27
CA GLU A 283 8.53 -14.20 -2.70
C GLU A 283 8.64 -14.03 -4.22
N GLN A 284 8.03 -14.93 -4.98
CA GLN A 284 7.96 -14.83 -6.44
C GLN A 284 7.21 -13.58 -6.91
N LEU A 285 6.12 -13.20 -6.23
CA LEU A 285 5.38 -11.97 -6.51
C LEU A 285 6.26 -10.74 -6.31
N VAL A 286 6.93 -10.65 -5.18
CA VAL A 286 7.84 -9.54 -4.89
C VAL A 286 8.97 -9.50 -5.91
N ARG A 287 9.56 -10.63 -6.26
CA ARG A 287 10.62 -10.74 -7.28
C ARG A 287 10.14 -10.29 -8.65
N ALA A 288 9.00 -10.82 -9.13
CA ALA A 288 8.45 -10.45 -10.43
C ALA A 288 8.09 -8.96 -10.50
N THR A 289 7.52 -8.44 -9.42
CA THR A 289 7.20 -7.03 -9.29
C THR A 289 8.47 -6.17 -9.28
N SER A 290 9.50 -6.59 -8.55
CA SER A 290 10.79 -5.89 -8.48
C SER A 290 11.53 -5.86 -9.82
N GLN A 291 11.36 -6.86 -10.65
CA GLN A 291 11.93 -6.86 -12.01
C GLN A 291 11.21 -5.91 -12.97
N SER A 292 9.92 -5.70 -12.77
CA SER A 292 9.08 -4.78 -13.57
C SER A 292 8.82 -3.43 -12.86
N TYR A 293 9.48 -3.18 -11.72
CA TYR A 293 9.16 -2.06 -10.87
C TYR A 293 9.30 -0.68 -11.53
N PRO A 294 10.25 -0.41 -12.45
CA PRO A 294 10.33 0.89 -13.10
C PRO A 294 9.02 1.28 -13.81
N GLU A 295 8.43 0.36 -14.56
CA GLU A 295 7.16 0.60 -15.22
C GLU A 295 5.99 0.69 -14.24
N MET A 296 6.01 -0.08 -13.15
CA MET A 296 5.01 0.02 -12.10
C MET A 296 5.06 1.37 -11.37
N ILE A 297 6.24 1.84 -11.01
CA ILE A 297 6.42 3.17 -10.39
C ILE A 297 5.89 4.23 -11.34
N LYS A 298 6.26 4.20 -12.61
CA LYS A 298 5.80 5.13 -13.63
C LYS A 298 4.27 5.13 -13.75
N GLN A 299 3.66 3.95 -13.80
CA GLN A 299 2.19 3.82 -13.82
C GLN A 299 1.54 4.32 -12.53
N ALA A 300 2.05 3.92 -11.37
CA ALA A 300 1.51 4.35 -10.08
C ALA A 300 1.56 5.87 -9.94
N ASN A 301 2.65 6.50 -10.34
CA ASN A 301 2.82 7.94 -10.29
C ASN A 301 1.91 8.68 -11.29
N LYS A 302 1.82 8.17 -12.53
CA LYS A 302 0.86 8.69 -13.51
C LYS A 302 -0.57 8.63 -12.97
N GLN A 303 -0.92 7.58 -12.28
CA GLN A 303 -2.23 7.40 -11.69
C GLN A 303 -2.46 8.32 -10.48
N LYS A 304 -1.47 8.48 -9.60
CA LYS A 304 -1.52 9.47 -8.50
C LYS A 304 -1.77 10.88 -9.05
N LEU A 305 -1.05 11.25 -10.12
CA LEU A 305 -1.25 12.52 -10.82
C LEU A 305 -2.67 12.66 -11.38
N HIS A 306 -3.19 11.62 -12.04
CA HIS A 306 -4.57 11.59 -12.52
C HIS A 306 -5.59 11.73 -11.39
N GLY A 307 -5.32 11.12 -10.22
CA GLY A 307 -6.15 11.23 -9.03
C GLY A 307 -6.22 12.66 -8.49
N LEU A 308 -5.09 13.35 -8.46
CA LEU A 308 -5.01 14.77 -8.08
C LEU A 308 -5.84 15.63 -9.04
N ILE A 309 -5.68 15.48 -10.33
CA ILE A 309 -6.42 16.22 -11.36
C ILE A 309 -7.92 15.94 -11.25
N SER A 310 -8.31 14.68 -11.06
CA SER A 310 -9.72 14.29 -10.93
C SER A 310 -10.36 14.86 -9.66
N ARG A 311 -9.62 14.89 -8.54
CA ARG A 311 -10.07 15.52 -7.29
C ARG A 311 -10.28 17.01 -7.47
N LEU A 312 -9.32 17.69 -8.09
CA LEU A 312 -9.43 19.11 -8.42
C LEU A 312 -10.66 19.39 -9.28
N LYS A 313 -10.83 18.64 -10.37
CA LYS A 313 -11.98 18.76 -11.26
C LYS A 313 -13.31 18.58 -10.51
N ASN A 314 -13.41 17.58 -9.63
CA ASN A 314 -14.61 17.32 -8.84
C ASN A 314 -14.88 18.43 -7.82
N ASN A 315 -13.84 18.99 -7.20
CA ASN A 315 -13.98 20.07 -6.23
C ASN A 315 -14.41 21.37 -6.90
N ILE A 316 -13.88 21.69 -8.08
CA ILE A 316 -14.31 22.84 -8.89
C ILE A 316 -15.73 22.61 -9.42
N GLY A 317 -16.07 21.41 -9.89
CA GLY A 317 -17.39 21.07 -10.42
C GLY A 317 -18.53 21.10 -9.38
N ARG A 318 -18.23 21.19 -8.08
CA ARG A 318 -19.22 21.39 -7.01
C ARG A 318 -19.58 22.85 -6.79
N VAL A 319 -18.86 23.78 -7.42
CA VAL A 319 -19.26 25.19 -7.41
C VAL A 319 -20.53 25.35 -8.25
N PRO A 320 -21.57 26.08 -7.79
CA PRO A 320 -22.86 26.20 -8.49
C PRO A 320 -22.66 26.59 -9.96
N THR A 321 -23.32 25.86 -10.87
CA THR A 321 -23.11 25.94 -12.32
C THR A 321 -23.44 27.33 -12.91
N THR A 322 -24.41 28.02 -12.36
CA THR A 322 -24.80 29.37 -12.78
C THR A 322 -23.68 30.42 -12.63
N ASP A 323 -22.82 30.20 -11.63
CA ASP A 323 -21.70 31.11 -11.36
C ASP A 323 -20.42 30.63 -12.12
N LEU A 324 -20.35 29.33 -12.41
CA LEU A 324 -19.17 28.70 -13.05
C LEU A 324 -19.15 28.91 -14.56
N GLU A 325 -20.28 28.81 -15.23
CA GLU A 325 -20.42 29.02 -16.69
C GLU A 325 -20.02 30.43 -17.11
N SER A 326 -20.41 31.44 -16.32
CA SER A 326 -19.97 32.81 -16.52
C SER A 326 -18.46 32.98 -16.31
N ALA A 327 -17.91 32.39 -15.22
CA ALA A 327 -16.49 32.49 -14.91
C ALA A 327 -15.62 31.69 -15.88
N MET A 328 -16.06 30.52 -16.34
CA MET A 328 -15.35 29.71 -17.34
C MET A 328 -15.40 30.34 -18.73
N SER A 329 -16.50 31.00 -19.11
CA SER A 329 -16.60 31.75 -20.36
C SER A 329 -15.59 32.90 -20.39
N GLU A 330 -15.45 33.66 -19.31
CA GLU A 330 -14.46 34.73 -19.18
C GLU A 330 -13.02 34.18 -19.17
N LEU A 331 -12.77 33.07 -18.49
CA LEU A 331 -11.47 32.37 -18.48
C LEU A 331 -11.09 31.85 -19.86
N THR A 332 -12.03 31.30 -20.62
CA THR A 332 -11.80 30.80 -21.98
C THR A 332 -11.46 31.94 -22.93
N ILE A 333 -12.15 33.05 -22.83
CA ILE A 333 -11.88 34.24 -23.61
C ILE A 333 -10.47 34.77 -23.34
N LEU A 334 -10.05 34.82 -22.07
CA LEU A 334 -8.71 35.31 -21.68
C LEU A 334 -7.58 34.33 -22.10
N THR A 335 -7.83 33.04 -22.09
CA THR A 335 -6.83 32.03 -22.52
C THR A 335 -6.64 32.10 -24.03
N VAL A 336 -7.69 32.33 -24.81
CA VAL A 336 -7.62 32.52 -26.26
C VAL A 336 -6.87 33.83 -26.63
N TYR A 337 -7.09 34.90 -25.87
CA TYR A 337 -6.37 36.18 -26.09
C TYR A 337 -4.87 36.10 -25.74
N ASN A 338 -4.46 35.28 -24.74
CA ASN A 338 -3.05 35.15 -24.36
C ASN A 338 -2.23 34.17 -25.23
N VAL A 339 -2.89 33.28 -25.97
CA VAL A 339 -2.20 32.35 -26.90
C VAL A 339 -2.05 32.94 -28.30
N GLY A 340 -2.73 34.06 -28.59
CA GLY A 340 -2.67 34.74 -29.89
C GLY A 340 -1.57 35.81 -30.06
N TYR A 341 -0.72 36.02 -29.05
CA TYR A 341 0.37 37.00 -29.09
C TYR A 341 1.68 36.41 -28.51
N SER A 342 2.16 35.31 -29.09
CA SER A 342 3.53 34.86 -28.91
C SER A 342 4.06 34.23 -30.19
#